data_1f9d8cde21360ebda943a22d89ecba6a
#
_entry.id   1f9d8cde21360ebda943a22d89ecba6a
#
_cell.length_a   1.000
_cell.length_b   1.000
_cell.length_c   1.000
_cell.angle_alpha   90.00
_cell.angle_beta   90.00
_cell.angle_gamma   90.00
#
_symmetry.space_group_name_H-M   'P 1'
#
loop_
_entity.id
_entity.type
_entity.pdbx_description
1 polymer ?
#
loop_
_entity_poly.entity_id
_entity_poly.type
_entity_poly.pdbx_seq_one_letter_code
_entity_poly.pdbx_strand_id
1 'polypeptide(L)'
;MPSSQPDVTAELRSSAGSGRRPRVLVVDDSEVIRQLIAVNLELEGFEVHLAEDGLDCLDRLESVQPDAITLDVVMPRLDGFATLARLRGAAATRTLPVVMVTACAQESDLARGRELGVQAYLTKPFDPAELVRTVRSAVFSGASVFSASASRPDGSYK
;
A
#
# COMPACT_ATOMS: atom_id res chain seq x y z
N MET A 1 2.41 -26.42 21.48
CA MET A 1 2.70 -25.82 21.29
C MET A 1 2.90 -25.09 20.60
N PRO A 2 2.92 -24.76 20.73
CA PRO A 2 3.07 -24.01 20.21
C PRO A 2 3.49 -23.42 19.47
N SER A 3 3.45 -23.22 19.22
CA SER A 3 3.76 -22.72 18.57
C SER A 3 4.42 -21.66 18.16
N SER A 4 5.05 -21.48 17.65
CA SER A 4 5.90 -20.45 17.27
C SER A 4 5.37 -19.63 16.14
N GLN A 5 4.36 -20.05 15.53
CA GLN A 5 3.72 -19.34 14.45
C GLN A 5 3.11 -18.02 14.87
N PRO A 6 2.64 -17.90 16.06
CA PRO A 6 1.97 -16.68 16.48
C PRO A 6 2.82 -15.44 16.41
N ASP A 7 4.10 -15.61 16.27
CA ASP A 7 4.98 -14.46 16.32
C ASP A 7 4.63 -13.39 15.32
N VAL A 8 4.34 -13.79 14.09
CA VAL A 8 4.02 -12.82 13.05
C VAL A 8 2.72 -12.11 13.36
N THR A 9 1.72 -12.86 13.77
CA THR A 9 0.44 -12.28 14.07
C THR A 9 0.51 -11.34 15.27
N ALA A 10 1.26 -11.75 16.27
CA ALA A 10 1.42 -10.91 17.45
C ALA A 10 2.13 -9.62 17.12
N GLU A 11 3.12 -9.72 16.25
CA GLU A 11 3.87 -8.57 15.82
C GLU A 11 2.98 -7.58 15.07
N LEU A 12 2.14 -8.10 14.18
CA LEU A 12 1.24 -7.25 13.43
C LEU A 12 0.28 -6.51 14.36
N ARG A 13 -0.28 -7.22 15.31
CA ARG A 13 -1.22 -6.60 16.24
C ARG A 13 -0.54 -5.57 17.10
N SER A 14 0.66 -5.88 17.51
CA SER A 14 1.43 -5.01 18.37
C SER A 14 1.74 -3.69 17.67
N SER A 15 2.16 -3.77 16.42
CA SER A 15 2.51 -2.59 15.67
C SER A 15 1.30 -1.72 15.39
N ALA A 16 0.14 -2.31 15.28
CA ALA A 16 -1.07 -1.54 15.08
C ALA A 16 -1.47 -0.79 16.34
N GLY A 17 -0.90 -1.14 17.47
CA GLY A 17 -1.04 -0.37 18.69
C GLY A 17 -2.36 -0.49 19.39
N SER A 18 -3.25 -1.33 18.95
CA SER A 18 -4.57 -1.42 19.53
C SER A 18 -5.02 -2.84 19.77
N GLY A 19 -4.15 -3.81 19.57
CA GLY A 19 -4.51 -5.21 19.70
C GLY A 19 -5.30 -5.74 18.52
N ARG A 20 -5.52 -4.94 17.51
CA ARG A 20 -6.21 -5.36 16.32
C ARG A 20 -5.22 -5.60 15.19
N ARG A 21 -5.67 -6.32 14.17
CA ARG A 21 -4.84 -6.52 13.00
C ARG A 21 -4.69 -5.21 12.22
N PRO A 22 -3.56 -4.99 11.59
CA PRO A 22 -3.40 -3.80 10.77
C PRO A 22 -4.37 -3.84 9.59
N ARG A 23 -4.89 -2.68 9.24
CA ARG A 23 -5.88 -2.53 8.20
C ARG A 23 -5.25 -1.97 6.95
N VAL A 24 -5.55 -2.60 5.82
CA VAL A 24 -5.07 -2.11 4.53
C VAL A 24 -6.28 -1.84 3.64
N LEU A 25 -6.30 -0.66 3.06
CA LEU A 25 -7.34 -0.30 2.11
C LEU A 25 -6.76 -0.53 0.71
N VAL A 26 -7.35 -1.45 -0.04
CA VAL A 26 -6.87 -1.82 -1.36
C VAL A 26 -7.70 -1.10 -2.40
N VAL A 27 -7.05 -0.23 -3.18
CA VAL A 27 -7.73 0.66 -4.13
C VAL A 27 -7.29 0.33 -5.54
N ASP A 28 -8.21 -0.20 -6.34
CA ASP A 28 -7.92 -0.60 -7.71
C ASP A 28 -9.26 -0.74 -8.42
N ASP A 29 -9.35 -0.26 -9.66
CA ASP A 29 -10.62 -0.35 -10.37
C ASP A 29 -10.86 -1.73 -10.98
N SER A 30 -9.86 -2.59 -11.00
CA SER A 30 -10.01 -3.96 -11.47
C SER A 30 -10.41 -4.86 -10.31
N GLU A 31 -11.60 -5.43 -10.41
CA GLU A 31 -12.08 -6.33 -9.36
C GLU A 31 -11.15 -7.52 -9.19
N VAL A 32 -10.63 -8.05 -10.29
CA VAL A 32 -9.75 -9.21 -10.23
C VAL A 32 -8.48 -8.87 -9.45
N ILE A 33 -7.87 -7.74 -9.76
CA ILE A 33 -6.64 -7.32 -9.07
C ILE A 33 -6.95 -7.00 -7.61
N ARG A 34 -8.06 -6.31 -7.34
CA ARG A 34 -8.46 -6.00 -5.96
C ARG A 34 -8.54 -7.26 -5.12
N GLN A 35 -9.21 -8.28 -5.66
CA GLN A 35 -9.39 -9.53 -4.93
C GLN A 35 -8.08 -10.28 -4.77
N LEU A 36 -7.23 -10.24 -5.79
CA LEU A 36 -5.94 -10.90 -5.70
C LEU A 36 -5.10 -10.30 -4.58
N ILE A 37 -5.03 -8.98 -4.53
CA ILE A 37 -4.28 -8.30 -3.48
C ILE A 37 -4.90 -8.60 -2.11
N ALA A 38 -6.22 -8.52 -2.02
CA ALA A 38 -6.93 -8.73 -0.76
C ALA A 38 -6.66 -10.12 -0.19
N VAL A 39 -6.79 -11.15 -1.02
CA VAL A 39 -6.60 -12.52 -0.55
C VAL A 39 -5.19 -12.71 -0.03
N ASN A 40 -4.21 -12.22 -0.76
CA ASN A 40 -2.82 -12.40 -0.35
C ASN A 40 -2.52 -11.69 0.98
N LEU A 41 -3.07 -10.50 1.16
CA LEU A 41 -2.85 -9.77 2.41
C LEU A 41 -3.61 -10.42 3.57
N GLU A 42 -4.84 -10.87 3.33
CA GLU A 42 -5.62 -11.51 4.38
C GLU A 42 -4.96 -12.79 4.87
N LEU A 43 -4.38 -13.55 3.96
CA LEU A 43 -3.67 -14.77 4.34
C LEU A 43 -2.48 -14.49 5.24
N GLU A 44 -1.97 -13.28 5.20
CA GLU A 44 -0.81 -12.90 5.99
C GLU A 44 -1.17 -12.10 7.24
N GLY A 45 -2.44 -12.06 7.58
CA GLY A 45 -2.86 -11.48 8.85
C GLY A 45 -3.37 -10.06 8.80
N PHE A 46 -3.51 -9.48 7.63
CA PHE A 46 -4.04 -8.11 7.51
C PHE A 46 -5.56 -8.13 7.43
N GLU A 47 -6.17 -7.11 7.96
CA GLU A 47 -7.59 -6.85 7.76
C GLU A 47 -7.69 -5.99 6.51
N VAL A 48 -8.43 -6.43 5.50
CA VAL A 48 -8.46 -5.76 4.21
C VAL A 48 -9.83 -5.15 3.93
N HIS A 49 -9.80 -3.93 3.46
CA HIS A 49 -10.99 -3.22 2.98
C HIS A 49 -10.74 -2.81 1.53
N LEU A 50 -11.79 -2.65 0.76
CA LEU A 50 -11.67 -2.44 -0.68
C LEU A 50 -12.27 -1.11 -1.10
N ALA A 51 -11.67 -0.49 -2.11
CA ALA A 51 -12.24 0.69 -2.76
C ALA A 51 -11.99 0.55 -4.25
N GLU A 52 -12.94 1.02 -5.06
CA GLU A 52 -12.85 0.78 -6.49
C GLU A 52 -12.23 1.93 -7.27
N ASP A 53 -12.06 3.09 -6.64
CA ASP A 53 -11.37 4.22 -7.27
C ASP A 53 -10.97 5.22 -6.19
N GLY A 54 -10.42 6.35 -6.65
CA GLY A 54 -9.90 7.35 -5.72
C GLY A 54 -10.96 8.00 -4.85
N LEU A 55 -12.12 8.29 -5.44
CA LEU A 55 -13.19 8.91 -4.65
C LEU A 55 -13.71 7.95 -3.59
N ASP A 56 -13.89 6.68 -3.97
CA ASP A 56 -14.32 5.66 -3.02
C ASP A 56 -13.28 5.51 -1.90
N CYS A 57 -12.00 5.58 -2.26
CA CYS A 57 -10.93 5.54 -1.29
C CYS A 57 -11.09 6.63 -0.25
N LEU A 58 -11.24 7.86 -0.72
CA LEU A 58 -11.37 9.00 0.19
C LEU A 58 -12.62 8.90 1.06
N ASP A 59 -13.70 8.40 0.50
CA ASP A 59 -14.95 8.25 1.24
C ASP A 59 -14.84 7.22 2.36
N ARG A 60 -13.97 6.23 2.21
CA ARG A 60 -13.87 5.15 3.18
C ARG A 60 -12.85 5.39 4.27
N LEU A 61 -12.05 6.44 4.16
CA LEU A 61 -10.95 6.66 5.11
C LEU A 61 -11.43 6.76 6.55
N GLU A 62 -12.48 7.50 6.77
CA GLU A 62 -12.95 7.74 8.12
C GLU A 62 -13.47 6.46 8.77
N SER A 63 -14.24 5.68 8.04
CA SER A 63 -14.82 4.47 8.61
C SER A 63 -13.80 3.34 8.71
N VAL A 64 -12.86 3.27 7.79
CA VAL A 64 -11.89 2.17 7.79
C VAL A 64 -10.70 2.46 8.70
N GLN A 65 -10.21 3.69 8.69
CA GLN A 65 -9.01 4.05 9.46
C GLN A 65 -7.84 3.13 9.10
N PRO A 66 -7.42 3.14 7.82
CA PRO A 66 -6.39 2.19 7.39
C PRO A 66 -5.03 2.54 7.95
N ASP A 67 -4.20 1.52 8.10
CA ASP A 67 -2.81 1.68 8.48
C ASP A 67 -1.91 1.80 7.27
N ALA A 68 -2.42 1.42 6.11
CA ALA A 68 -1.71 1.57 4.83
C ALA A 68 -2.73 1.46 3.70
N ILE A 69 -2.35 1.98 2.55
CA ILE A 69 -3.18 1.90 1.34
C ILE A 69 -2.34 1.33 0.20
N THR A 70 -2.92 0.40 -0.59
CA THR A 70 -2.34 0.06 -1.88
C THR A 70 -3.18 0.78 -2.93
N LEU A 71 -2.54 1.41 -3.90
CA LEU A 71 -3.22 2.38 -4.76
C LEU A 71 -2.75 2.28 -6.20
N ASP A 72 -3.69 2.07 -7.12
CA ASP A 72 -3.39 2.09 -8.55
C ASP A 72 -3.43 3.52 -9.06
N VAL A 73 -2.73 3.77 -10.15
CA VAL A 73 -2.71 5.10 -10.77
C VAL A 73 -3.91 5.32 -11.68
N VAL A 74 -4.17 4.37 -12.58
CA VAL A 74 -5.20 4.57 -13.61
C VAL A 74 -6.54 4.07 -13.12
N MET A 75 -7.39 5.01 -12.75
CA MET A 75 -8.72 4.70 -12.24
C MET A 75 -9.69 5.78 -12.71
N PRO A 76 -10.98 5.44 -12.87
CA PRO A 76 -11.96 6.45 -13.25
C PRO A 76 -12.24 7.40 -12.10
N ARG A 77 -12.81 8.52 -12.42
CA ARG A 77 -13.25 9.58 -11.52
C ARG A 77 -12.09 10.32 -10.86
N LEU A 78 -11.22 9.64 -10.15
CA LEU A 78 -10.06 10.28 -9.51
C LEU A 78 -8.91 9.30 -9.57
N ASP A 79 -7.85 9.64 -10.30
CA ASP A 79 -6.74 8.72 -10.47
C ASP A 79 -5.87 8.65 -9.21
N GLY A 80 -4.89 7.75 -9.23
CA GLY A 80 -4.09 7.49 -8.05
C GLY A 80 -3.24 8.66 -7.61
N PHE A 81 -2.64 9.39 -8.54
CA PHE A 81 -1.80 10.52 -8.14
C PHE A 81 -2.64 11.64 -7.55
N ALA A 82 -3.81 11.89 -8.12
CA ALA A 82 -4.71 12.90 -7.58
C ALA A 82 -5.21 12.49 -6.18
N THR A 83 -5.51 11.20 -6.02
CA THR A 83 -5.92 10.68 -4.72
C THR A 83 -4.79 10.87 -3.70
N LEU A 84 -3.58 10.50 -4.09
CA LEU A 84 -2.43 10.63 -3.22
C LEU A 84 -2.18 12.07 -2.83
N ALA A 85 -2.33 13.00 -3.78
CA ALA A 85 -2.16 14.42 -3.47
C ALA A 85 -3.15 14.87 -2.41
N ARG A 86 -4.38 14.39 -2.49
CA ARG A 86 -5.39 14.74 -1.47
C ARG A 86 -5.04 14.15 -0.11
N LEU A 87 -4.52 12.91 -0.10
CA LEU A 87 -4.11 12.30 1.16
C LEU A 87 -2.99 13.11 1.80
N ARG A 88 -2.02 13.53 1.02
CA ARG A 88 -0.88 14.28 1.54
C ARG A 88 -1.27 15.71 1.98
N GLY A 89 -2.36 16.22 1.43
CA GLY A 89 -2.81 17.55 1.77
C GLY A 89 -3.66 17.65 3.03
N ALA A 90 -4.08 16.53 3.58
CA ALA A 90 -4.92 16.53 4.77
C ALA A 90 -4.12 16.07 5.98
N ALA A 91 -4.28 16.77 7.10
CA ALA A 91 -3.50 16.46 8.30
C ALA A 91 -3.69 15.02 8.76
N ALA A 92 -4.91 14.51 8.66
CA ALA A 92 -5.21 13.17 9.16
C ALA A 92 -4.52 12.06 8.36
N THR A 93 -4.17 12.32 7.11
CA THR A 93 -3.63 11.29 6.22
C THR A 93 -2.27 11.64 5.65
N ARG A 94 -1.68 12.75 6.09
CA ARG A 94 -0.44 13.24 5.51
C ARG A 94 0.69 12.22 5.55
N THR A 95 0.75 11.42 6.61
CA THR A 95 1.83 10.44 6.78
C THR A 95 1.36 9.01 6.59
N LEU A 96 0.14 8.83 6.10
CA LEU A 96 -0.39 7.48 5.89
C LEU A 96 0.45 6.75 4.85
N PRO A 97 0.94 5.55 5.17
CA PRO A 97 1.74 4.80 4.20
C PRO A 97 0.93 4.41 2.97
N VAL A 98 1.50 4.67 1.80
CA VAL A 98 0.87 4.32 0.53
C VAL A 98 1.86 3.55 -0.31
N VAL A 99 1.41 2.42 -0.83
CA VAL A 99 2.17 1.59 -1.75
C VAL A 99 1.44 1.65 -3.10
N MET A 100 2.11 2.20 -4.11
CA MET A 100 1.51 2.24 -5.44
C MET A 100 1.66 0.86 -6.09
N VAL A 101 0.59 0.38 -6.73
CA VAL A 101 0.60 -0.91 -7.43
C VAL A 101 -0.06 -0.67 -8.78
N THR A 102 0.73 -0.53 -9.83
CA THR A 102 0.20 -0.04 -11.09
C THR A 102 1.02 -0.50 -12.27
N ALA A 103 0.42 -0.46 -13.46
CA ALA A 103 1.15 -0.74 -14.70
C ALA A 103 1.91 0.50 -15.18
N CYS A 104 1.63 1.68 -14.62
CA CYS A 104 2.31 2.91 -15.01
C CYS A 104 3.66 2.97 -14.31
N ALA A 105 4.73 2.70 -15.07
CA ALA A 105 6.07 2.57 -14.47
C ALA A 105 7.11 3.39 -15.21
N GLN A 106 6.70 4.45 -15.88
CA GLN A 106 7.67 5.32 -16.53
C GLN A 106 8.40 6.13 -15.47
N GLU A 107 9.55 6.65 -15.86
CA GLU A 107 10.37 7.38 -14.92
C GLU A 107 9.64 8.57 -14.33
N SER A 108 8.84 9.25 -15.13
CA SER A 108 8.07 10.39 -14.64
C SER A 108 7.02 9.95 -13.63
N ASP A 109 6.46 8.77 -13.81
CA ASP A 109 5.49 8.23 -12.83
C ASP A 109 6.18 7.95 -11.50
N LEU A 110 7.34 7.33 -11.57
CA LEU A 110 8.10 7.00 -10.36
C LEU A 110 8.53 8.26 -9.63
N ALA A 111 8.97 9.25 -10.38
CA ALA A 111 9.38 10.52 -9.78
C ALA A 111 8.22 11.20 -9.08
N ARG A 112 7.04 11.14 -9.70
CA ARG A 112 5.86 11.76 -9.11
C ARG A 112 5.44 11.06 -7.83
N GLY A 113 5.50 9.73 -7.83
CA GLY A 113 5.21 8.97 -6.62
C GLY A 113 6.17 9.31 -5.50
N ARG A 114 7.44 9.42 -5.84
CA ARG A 114 8.46 9.77 -4.85
C ARG A 114 8.21 11.14 -4.28
N GLU A 115 7.88 12.10 -5.13
CA GLU A 115 7.58 13.47 -4.68
C GLU A 115 6.41 13.49 -3.72
N LEU A 116 5.42 12.64 -3.95
CA LEU A 116 4.23 12.60 -3.10
C LEU A 116 4.40 11.67 -1.91
N GLY A 117 5.62 11.16 -1.71
CA GLY A 117 5.96 10.45 -0.50
C GLY A 117 5.40 9.05 -0.37
N VAL A 118 5.30 8.30 -1.49
CA VAL A 118 4.89 6.91 -1.38
C VAL A 118 5.99 6.09 -0.73
N GLN A 119 5.61 5.07 0.01
CA GLN A 119 6.57 4.19 0.66
C GLN A 119 7.14 3.18 -0.32
N ALA A 120 6.41 2.84 -1.37
CA ALA A 120 6.91 1.90 -2.37
C ALA A 120 6.09 2.03 -3.65
N TYR A 121 6.66 1.53 -4.74
CA TYR A 121 6.03 1.60 -6.06
C TYR A 121 6.25 0.25 -6.73
N LEU A 122 5.19 -0.55 -6.84
CA LEU A 122 5.27 -1.86 -7.45
C LEU A 122 4.59 -1.84 -8.80
N THR A 123 5.19 -2.51 -9.79
CA THR A 123 4.63 -2.54 -11.13
C THR A 123 3.87 -3.83 -11.36
N LYS A 124 2.78 -3.73 -12.11
CA LYS A 124 2.01 -4.90 -12.51
C LYS A 124 2.64 -5.49 -13.75
N PRO A 125 2.73 -6.79 -13.87
CA PRO A 125 2.30 -7.78 -12.88
C PRO A 125 3.29 -7.83 -11.72
N PHE A 126 2.80 -8.07 -10.54
CA PHE A 126 3.63 -8.09 -9.34
C PHE A 126 3.69 -9.50 -8.76
N ASP A 127 4.72 -9.74 -7.97
CA ASP A 127 4.87 -10.97 -7.21
C ASP A 127 4.08 -10.81 -5.91
N PRO A 128 3.08 -11.67 -5.65
CA PRO A 128 2.28 -11.53 -4.43
C PRO A 128 3.11 -11.54 -3.15
N ALA A 129 4.19 -12.33 -3.12
CA ALA A 129 5.05 -12.35 -1.95
C ALA A 129 5.76 -11.02 -1.76
N GLU A 130 6.17 -10.40 -2.85
CA GLU A 130 6.80 -9.09 -2.78
C GLU A 130 5.83 -8.04 -2.31
N LEU A 131 4.59 -8.11 -2.79
CA LEU A 131 3.55 -7.19 -2.37
C LEU A 131 3.35 -7.27 -0.86
N VAL A 132 3.23 -8.48 -0.33
CA VAL A 132 3.03 -8.66 1.11
C VAL A 132 4.20 -8.10 1.90
N ARG A 133 5.42 -8.40 1.48
CA ARG A 133 6.62 -7.89 2.17
C ARG A 133 6.64 -6.37 2.15
N THR A 134 6.27 -5.79 1.03
CA THR A 134 6.29 -4.34 0.86
C THR A 134 5.26 -3.66 1.75
N VAL A 135 4.05 -4.21 1.79
CA VAL A 135 3.00 -3.66 2.63
C VAL A 135 3.38 -3.80 4.11
N ARG A 136 3.91 -4.96 4.47
CA ARG A 136 4.32 -5.18 5.86
C ARG A 136 5.38 -4.18 6.27
N SER A 137 6.35 -3.96 5.40
CA SER A 137 7.41 -2.99 5.68
C SER A 137 6.84 -1.59 5.83
N ALA A 138 5.90 -1.21 4.98
CA ALA A 138 5.30 0.12 5.05
C ALA A 138 4.55 0.33 6.36
N VAL A 139 3.82 -0.70 6.81
CA VAL A 139 3.04 -0.60 8.03
C VAL A 139 3.93 -0.54 9.26
N PHE A 140 4.95 -1.38 9.31
CA PHE A 140 5.70 -1.56 10.56
C PHE A 140 6.96 -0.73 10.69
N SER A 141 7.63 -0.42 9.59
CA SER A 141 8.87 0.34 9.72
C SER A 141 8.69 1.82 9.41
N GLY A 142 7.70 2.14 8.60
CA GLY A 142 7.51 3.51 8.16
C GLY A 142 8.59 3.99 7.21
N ALA A 143 9.55 3.12 6.89
CA ALA A 143 10.63 3.50 6.02
C ALA A 143 10.20 3.37 4.57
N SER A 144 10.82 4.16 3.70
CA SER A 144 10.53 4.12 2.30
C SER A 144 11.23 2.93 1.65
N VAL A 145 10.45 1.94 1.30
CA VAL A 145 10.94 0.79 0.54
C VAL A 145 11.17 1.20 -0.90
N PHE A 146 10.46 2.22 -1.33
CA PHE A 146 10.57 2.73 -2.68
C PHE A 146 11.99 3.20 -2.98
N SER A 147 12.62 3.86 -2.02
CA SER A 147 13.99 4.33 -2.21
C SER A 147 14.93 3.19 -2.53
N ALA A 148 14.82 2.11 -1.79
CA ALA A 148 15.69 0.95 -2.01
C ALA A 148 15.38 0.32 -3.36
N SER A 149 14.14 0.23 -3.68
CA SER A 149 13.70 -0.34 -4.96
C SER A 149 14.18 0.47 -6.12
N ALA A 150 14.08 1.78 -6.00
CA ALA A 150 14.43 2.67 -7.09
C ALA A 150 15.92 2.66 -7.39
N SER A 151 16.70 2.33 -6.43
CA SER A 151 18.13 2.39 -6.68
C SER A 151 18.62 1.24 -7.52
N ARG A 152 17.85 0.28 -7.82
CA ARG A 152 18.24 -0.70 -8.61
C ARG A 152 17.98 -0.63 -9.85
N PRO A 153 17.69 -0.52 -10.42
CA PRO A 153 17.55 -0.81 -11.64
C PRO A 153 18.86 -0.69 -12.29
N ASP A 154 19.23 -0.76 -12.29
CA ASP A 154 20.02 -0.68 -12.92
C ASP A 154 20.89 -0.25 -12.59
N GLY A 155 20.96 -0.18 -11.89
CA GLY A 155 21.60 0.12 -11.53
C GLY A 155 22.17 0.74 -11.62
N SER A 156 22.14 0.71 -11.52
CA SER A 156 22.57 1.23 -11.64
C SER A 156 22.95 2.03 -11.75
N TYR A 157 23.06 2.23 -11.69
CA TYR A 157 23.32 2.90 -11.88
C TYR A 157 23.94 3.46 -11.85
N LYS A 158 24.07 3.23 -11.92
CA LYS A 158 24.79 3.62 -11.88
C LYS A 158 25.11 4.14 -11.88
#